data_21fec85920cb4f062f5afc328d7355c2
#
_entry.id   21fec85920cb4f062f5afc328d7355c2
#
_cell.length_a   1.000
_cell.length_b   1.000
_cell.length_c   1.000
_cell.angle_alpha   90.00
_cell.angle_beta   90.00
_cell.angle_gamma   90.00
#
_symmetry.space_group_name_H-M   'P 1'
#
loop_
_entity.id
_entity.type
_entity.pdbx_description
1 polymer ?
#
loop_
_entity_poly.entity_id
_entity_poly.type
_entity_poly.pdbx_seq_one_letter_code
_entity_poly.pdbx_strand_id
1 'polypeptide(L)'
;VLFHVQLKHGIECYPSGKIRLIFREELLFFGIFLLWTYLAGFRPQAYGTEKFMDYGFMEAMMRSKTLPARDLWYSQGTINYYYGGQYFAVFLTKLTGSRVEVTYNLMRTFVAAFAFVYPFSLVRQMTKDRLYGRLDGKKKYLPSLAGITAGIAVSIAGNVHYIVYRCVLPLIRKMQGAAEAASYWFPDATRYIGYNPVNDSDKTIHEFPCYSFVLGDLHAHVVNVMFVTFLAGMLYAWLKMIRKRGPEPEKQERSVFWLRQLLMPHILLASVFLGMFQWTNYWDFVIYFVVTGGVVLIANIIRFEGKIIRILAVTIVQAVEIIGLSYLVILPFTLKFDTMVQGAVSYTHLRAHETEADLV
;
A
#
# COMPACT_ATOMS: atom_id res chain seq x y z
N VAL A 1 21.18 -27.61 0.50
CA VAL A 1 20.94 -28.60 -0.60
C VAL A 1 19.49 -28.49 -1.09
N LEU A 2 18.48 -28.57 -0.22
CA LEU A 2 17.05 -28.46 -0.60
C LEU A 2 16.70 -27.13 -1.30
N PHE A 3 17.23 -26.02 -0.78
CA PHE A 3 17.03 -24.69 -1.39
C PHE A 3 17.67 -24.58 -2.78
N HIS A 4 18.83 -25.21 -2.99
CA HIS A 4 19.50 -25.21 -4.31
C HIS A 4 18.76 -26.08 -5.34
N VAL A 5 18.16 -27.20 -4.90
CA VAL A 5 17.36 -28.08 -5.75
C VAL A 5 16.02 -27.41 -6.14
N GLN A 6 15.37 -26.72 -5.19
CA GLN A 6 14.15 -25.95 -5.47
C GLN A 6 14.41 -24.76 -6.38
N LEU A 7 15.53 -24.04 -6.22
CA LEU A 7 15.93 -22.97 -7.14
C LEU A 7 16.21 -23.50 -8.54
N LYS A 8 16.91 -24.63 -8.68
CA LYS A 8 17.21 -25.23 -9.98
C LYS A 8 15.95 -25.72 -10.67
N HIS A 9 15.04 -26.41 -9.97
CA HIS A 9 13.74 -26.83 -10.51
C HIS A 9 12.82 -25.63 -10.81
N GLY A 10 12.81 -24.62 -9.97
CA GLY A 10 12.04 -23.39 -10.22
C GLY A 10 12.51 -22.64 -11.45
N ILE A 11 13.82 -22.58 -11.70
CA ILE A 11 14.41 -21.91 -12.88
C ILE A 11 14.12 -22.69 -14.16
N GLU A 12 14.20 -24.02 -14.12
CA GLU A 12 13.90 -24.88 -15.28
C GLU A 12 12.42 -24.84 -15.69
N CYS A 13 11.50 -24.59 -14.73
CA CYS A 13 10.07 -24.43 -15.00
C CYS A 13 9.68 -23.06 -15.59
N TYR A 14 10.58 -22.06 -15.60
CA TYR A 14 10.28 -20.73 -16.11
C TYR A 14 10.86 -20.55 -17.52
N PRO A 15 10.04 -20.21 -18.54
CA PRO A 15 10.55 -19.79 -19.85
C PRO A 15 11.55 -18.64 -19.70
N SER A 16 12.66 -18.69 -20.44
CA SER A 16 13.75 -17.69 -20.38
C SER A 16 13.28 -16.24 -20.49
N GLY A 17 12.16 -16.01 -21.20
CA GLY A 17 11.54 -14.70 -21.31
C GLY A 17 10.91 -14.15 -20.00
N LYS A 18 10.43 -15.04 -19.12
CA LYS A 18 9.87 -14.64 -17.82
C LYS A 18 10.97 -14.30 -16.83
N ILE A 19 12.05 -15.06 -16.79
CA ILE A 19 13.23 -14.77 -15.95
C ILE A 19 13.81 -13.40 -16.29
N ARG A 20 13.94 -13.09 -17.59
CA ARG A 20 14.41 -11.77 -18.04
C ARG A 20 13.47 -10.63 -17.62
N LEU A 21 12.17 -10.88 -17.59
CA LEU A 21 11.20 -9.89 -17.11
C LEU A 21 11.34 -9.64 -15.62
N ILE A 22 11.41 -10.70 -14.80
CA ILE A 22 11.64 -10.61 -13.35
C ILE A 22 12.92 -9.81 -13.07
N PHE A 23 14.03 -10.20 -13.71
CA PHE A 23 15.31 -9.49 -13.53
C PHE A 23 15.23 -8.00 -13.87
N ARG A 24 14.48 -7.63 -14.91
CA ARG A 24 14.27 -6.20 -15.26
C ARG A 24 13.44 -5.45 -14.23
N GLU A 25 12.44 -6.09 -13.63
CA GLU A 25 11.62 -5.49 -12.58
C GLU A 25 12.40 -5.37 -11.28
N GLU A 26 13.22 -6.36 -10.93
CA GLU A 26 14.17 -6.27 -9.80
C GLU A 26 15.21 -5.17 -9.99
N LEU A 27 15.77 -5.04 -11.20
CA LEU A 27 16.71 -3.97 -11.52
C LEU A 27 16.07 -2.59 -11.46
N LEU A 28 14.81 -2.47 -11.91
CA LEU A 28 14.03 -1.25 -11.79
C LEU A 28 13.77 -0.91 -10.32
N PHE A 29 13.34 -1.90 -9.52
CA PHE A 29 13.16 -1.73 -8.08
C PHE A 29 14.45 -1.21 -7.42
N PHE A 30 15.55 -1.87 -7.68
CA PHE A 30 16.84 -1.50 -7.08
C PHE A 30 17.28 -0.09 -7.51
N GLY A 31 17.08 0.28 -8.78
CA GLY A 31 17.36 1.62 -9.27
C GLY A 31 16.54 2.71 -8.57
N ILE A 32 15.23 2.49 -8.41
CA ILE A 32 14.34 3.43 -7.70
C ILE A 32 14.65 3.46 -6.20
N PHE A 33 14.95 2.30 -5.60
CA PHE A 33 15.37 2.21 -4.20
C PHE A 33 16.65 3.00 -3.94
N LEU A 34 17.67 2.86 -4.79
CA LEU A 34 18.91 3.63 -4.68
C LEU A 34 18.68 5.13 -4.89
N LEU A 35 17.83 5.52 -5.83
CA LEU A 35 17.45 6.91 -6.03
C LEU A 35 16.84 7.52 -4.77
N TRP A 36 15.83 6.88 -4.21
CA TRP A 36 15.21 7.35 -2.97
C TRP A 36 16.16 7.30 -1.78
N THR A 37 17.03 6.29 -1.69
CA THR A 37 18.04 6.19 -0.63
C THR A 37 19.06 7.34 -0.72
N TYR A 38 19.49 7.68 -1.92
CA TYR A 38 20.37 8.84 -2.16
C TYR A 38 19.68 10.14 -1.74
N LEU A 39 18.43 10.36 -2.14
CA LEU A 39 17.67 11.56 -1.76
C LEU A 39 17.43 11.61 -0.23
N ALA A 40 17.08 10.49 0.39
CA ALA A 40 16.88 10.40 1.82
C ALA A 40 18.16 10.66 2.62
N GLY A 41 19.33 10.35 2.05
CA GLY A 41 20.63 10.57 2.67
C GLY A 41 20.96 12.04 2.95
N PHE A 42 20.28 13.00 2.30
CA PHE A 42 20.43 14.43 2.60
C PHE A 42 19.74 14.85 3.91
N ARG A 43 18.78 14.07 4.41
CA ARG A 43 18.06 14.29 5.67
C ARG A 43 17.79 12.96 6.38
N PRO A 44 18.82 12.31 6.94
CA PRO A 44 18.69 10.99 7.54
C PRO A 44 18.14 11.00 8.97
N GLN A 45 18.03 12.18 9.61
CA GLN A 45 17.63 12.29 11.00
C GLN A 45 16.14 11.94 11.16
N ALA A 46 15.84 11.12 12.17
CA ALA A 46 14.48 10.85 12.61
C ALA A 46 13.97 11.97 13.52
N TYR A 47 13.98 13.20 13.00
CA TYR A 47 13.58 14.41 13.70
C TYR A 47 12.64 15.27 12.82
N GLY A 48 11.71 15.95 13.46
CA GLY A 48 10.67 16.74 12.83
C GLY A 48 9.49 15.85 12.35
N THR A 49 8.29 16.45 12.28
CA THR A 49 7.04 15.73 12.07
C THR A 49 6.87 14.56 13.06
N GLU A 50 6.25 13.47 12.68
CA GLU A 50 6.02 12.30 13.55
C GLU A 50 7.12 11.23 13.45
N LYS A 51 8.25 11.51 12.79
CA LYS A 51 9.33 10.53 12.61
C LYS A 51 9.87 9.95 13.91
N PHE A 52 9.96 10.78 14.95
CA PHE A 52 10.41 10.33 16.27
C PHE A 52 9.46 9.30 16.88
N MET A 53 8.15 9.39 16.58
CA MET A 53 7.16 8.42 17.02
C MET A 53 7.35 7.08 16.30
N ASP A 54 7.38 7.09 14.97
CA ASP A 54 7.57 5.88 14.16
C ASP A 54 8.90 5.17 14.49
N TYR A 55 9.98 5.95 14.59
CA TYR A 55 11.29 5.48 15.00
C TYR A 55 11.26 4.91 16.42
N GLY A 56 10.62 5.61 17.35
CA GLY A 56 10.46 5.18 18.73
C GLY A 56 9.68 3.87 18.85
N PHE A 57 8.62 3.69 18.07
CA PHE A 57 7.89 2.42 18.02
C PHE A 57 8.78 1.26 17.54
N MET A 58 9.60 1.48 16.53
CA MET A 58 10.56 0.46 16.10
C MET A 58 11.54 0.12 17.21
N GLU A 59 12.09 1.12 17.91
CA GLU A 59 12.99 0.92 19.04
C GLU A 59 12.33 0.16 20.21
N ALA A 60 11.09 0.50 20.55
CA ALA A 60 10.34 -0.20 21.59
C ALA A 60 10.11 -1.67 21.22
N MET A 61 9.71 -1.94 19.96
CA MET A 61 9.47 -3.30 19.47
C MET A 61 10.76 -4.13 19.33
N MET A 62 11.89 -3.49 19.03
CA MET A 62 13.19 -4.20 19.01
C MET A 62 13.57 -4.75 20.37
N ARG A 63 13.28 -4.00 21.44
CA ARG A 63 13.57 -4.38 22.83
C ARG A 63 12.51 -5.29 23.44
N SER A 64 11.32 -5.34 22.87
CA SER A 64 10.21 -6.12 23.40
C SER A 64 10.31 -7.60 23.03
N LYS A 65 9.92 -8.46 23.98
CA LYS A 65 9.77 -9.92 23.76
C LYS A 65 8.36 -10.27 23.25
N THR A 66 7.39 -9.39 23.45
CA THR A 66 5.98 -9.60 23.09
C THR A 66 5.41 -8.34 22.45
N LEU A 67 4.31 -8.48 21.72
CA LEU A 67 3.53 -7.37 21.16
C LEU A 67 2.16 -7.29 21.84
N PRO A 68 1.63 -6.08 21.99
CA PRO A 68 2.25 -4.77 21.74
C PRO A 68 3.43 -4.50 22.69
N ALA A 69 4.41 -3.73 22.23
CA ALA A 69 5.52 -3.29 23.05
C ALA A 69 5.06 -2.24 24.09
N ARG A 70 5.87 -2.02 25.14
CA ARG A 70 5.61 -0.93 26.09
C ARG A 70 5.65 0.42 25.36
N ASP A 71 4.71 1.30 25.72
CA ASP A 71 4.68 2.64 25.19
C ASP A 71 5.88 3.47 25.72
N LEU A 72 6.42 4.35 24.88
CA LEU A 72 7.59 5.15 25.21
C LEU A 72 7.24 6.39 26.04
N TRP A 73 6.02 6.87 25.87
CA TRP A 73 5.52 8.09 26.57
C TRP A 73 4.60 7.75 27.74
N TYR A 74 4.01 6.54 27.74
CA TYR A 74 3.14 6.06 28.81
C TYR A 74 3.66 4.74 29.36
N SER A 75 4.54 4.82 30.36
CA SER A 75 5.29 3.66 30.90
C SER A 75 4.41 2.55 31.50
N GLN A 76 3.17 2.84 31.87
CA GLN A 76 2.22 1.86 32.40
C GLN A 76 1.43 1.13 31.31
N GLY A 77 1.45 1.64 30.08
CA GLY A 77 0.71 1.12 28.95
C GLY A 77 1.57 0.43 27.89
N THR A 78 0.91 0.02 26.84
CA THR A 78 1.52 -0.53 25.63
C THR A 78 1.12 0.34 24.44
N ILE A 79 1.89 0.26 23.36
CA ILE A 79 1.63 0.99 22.12
C ILE A 79 0.21 0.65 21.64
N ASN A 80 -0.67 1.66 21.62
CA ASN A 80 -2.03 1.58 21.11
C ASN A 80 -2.14 2.35 19.78
N TYR A 81 -1.59 1.77 18.73
CA TYR A 81 -1.50 2.36 17.39
C TYR A 81 -1.53 1.28 16.31
N TYR A 82 -1.68 1.65 15.04
CA TYR A 82 -1.55 0.76 13.89
C TYR A 82 -0.07 0.49 13.55
N TYR A 83 0.63 -0.21 14.42
CA TYR A 83 2.09 -0.39 14.34
C TYR A 83 2.54 -1.55 13.42
N GLY A 84 1.63 -2.19 12.69
CA GLY A 84 1.95 -3.35 11.85
C GLY A 84 2.98 -3.06 10.76
N GLY A 85 2.95 -1.85 10.18
CA GLY A 85 3.94 -1.40 9.21
C GLY A 85 5.33 -1.22 9.81
N GLN A 86 5.42 -0.56 10.96
CA GLN A 86 6.66 -0.39 11.71
C GLN A 86 7.17 -1.74 12.24
N TYR A 87 6.27 -2.66 12.62
CA TYR A 87 6.67 -4.03 12.99
C TYR A 87 7.27 -4.81 11.82
N PHE A 88 6.75 -4.64 10.61
CA PHE A 88 7.37 -5.24 9.42
C PHE A 88 8.80 -4.73 9.22
N ALA A 89 9.05 -3.44 9.43
CA ALA A 89 10.39 -2.87 9.43
C ALA A 89 11.28 -3.48 10.53
N VAL A 90 10.73 -3.66 11.74
CA VAL A 90 11.43 -4.33 12.87
C VAL A 90 11.75 -5.78 12.54
N PHE A 91 10.83 -6.51 11.91
CA PHE A 91 11.07 -7.88 11.46
C PHE A 91 12.26 -7.96 10.50
N LEU A 92 12.30 -7.08 9.50
CA LEU A 92 13.42 -6.99 8.55
C LEU A 92 14.73 -6.59 9.26
N THR A 93 14.66 -5.67 10.22
CA THR A 93 15.82 -5.25 11.04
C THR A 93 16.40 -6.42 11.81
N LYS A 94 15.55 -7.22 12.48
CA LYS A 94 15.97 -8.44 13.20
C LYS A 94 16.54 -9.50 12.26
N LEU A 95 15.91 -9.68 11.10
CA LEU A 95 16.34 -10.67 10.10
C LEU A 95 17.73 -10.36 9.52
N THR A 96 18.03 -9.07 9.32
CA THR A 96 19.33 -8.63 8.77
C THR A 96 20.40 -8.39 9.83
N GLY A 97 20.04 -8.41 11.12
CA GLY A 97 20.95 -8.06 12.21
C GLY A 97 21.40 -6.59 12.19
N SER A 98 20.65 -5.73 11.49
CA SER A 98 20.98 -4.32 11.33
C SER A 98 20.48 -3.48 12.52
N ARG A 99 20.82 -2.19 12.52
CA ARG A 99 20.40 -1.24 13.55
C ARG A 99 19.20 -0.43 13.04
N VAL A 100 18.33 -0.01 13.97
CA VAL A 100 17.09 0.72 13.65
C VAL A 100 17.40 2.04 12.94
N GLU A 101 18.47 2.75 13.31
CA GLU A 101 18.87 4.02 12.70
C GLU A 101 19.13 3.90 11.19
N VAL A 102 19.59 2.73 10.76
CA VAL A 102 19.81 2.44 9.34
C VAL A 102 18.52 1.95 8.69
N THR A 103 17.84 1.00 9.33
CA THR A 103 16.69 0.32 8.72
C THR A 103 15.44 1.17 8.70
N TYR A 104 15.27 2.15 9.60
CA TYR A 104 14.23 3.16 9.47
C TYR A 104 14.34 3.91 8.14
N ASN A 105 15.55 4.41 7.83
CA ASN A 105 15.79 5.12 6.58
C ASN A 105 15.65 4.22 5.35
N LEU A 106 16.16 2.98 5.42
CA LEU A 106 16.02 2.02 4.32
C LEU A 106 14.57 1.60 4.11
N MET A 107 13.78 1.47 5.19
CA MET A 107 12.37 1.07 5.07
C MET A 107 11.53 2.12 4.34
N ARG A 108 11.69 3.40 4.65
CA ARG A 108 10.95 4.47 3.94
C ARG A 108 11.27 4.51 2.44
N THR A 109 12.54 4.29 2.07
CA THR A 109 12.95 4.24 0.66
C THR A 109 12.54 2.94 -0.03
N PHE A 110 12.47 1.84 0.72
CA PHE A 110 11.93 0.56 0.28
C PHE A 110 10.44 0.66 -0.08
N VAL A 111 9.65 1.29 0.78
CA VAL A 111 8.23 1.56 0.52
C VAL A 111 8.05 2.44 -0.71
N ALA A 112 8.84 3.52 -0.84
CA ALA A 112 8.80 4.42 -1.99
C ALA A 112 9.15 3.71 -3.31
N ALA A 113 10.08 2.75 -3.27
CA ALA A 113 10.44 1.93 -4.43
C ALA A 113 9.29 0.99 -4.84
N PHE A 114 8.64 0.33 -3.89
CA PHE A 114 7.46 -0.48 -4.19
C PHE A 114 6.26 0.35 -4.66
N ALA A 115 6.09 1.55 -4.12
CA ALA A 115 5.08 2.50 -4.59
C ALA A 115 5.28 2.93 -6.06
N PHE A 116 6.47 2.73 -6.61
CA PHE A 116 6.73 2.88 -8.04
C PHE A 116 6.54 1.57 -8.81
N VAL A 117 7.19 0.49 -8.36
CA VAL A 117 7.34 -0.74 -9.14
C VAL A 117 6.04 -1.53 -9.26
N TYR A 118 5.23 -1.60 -8.19
CA TYR A 118 3.96 -2.34 -8.26
C TYR A 118 2.94 -1.67 -9.19
N PRO A 119 2.66 -0.36 -9.12
CA PRO A 119 1.83 0.31 -10.11
C PRO A 119 2.40 0.21 -11.53
N PHE A 120 3.73 0.34 -11.69
CA PHE A 120 4.39 0.14 -12.97
C PHE A 120 4.07 -1.24 -13.56
N SER A 121 4.32 -2.31 -12.81
CA SER A 121 4.12 -3.69 -13.28
C SER A 121 2.65 -3.97 -13.57
N LEU A 122 1.75 -3.54 -12.69
CA LEU A 122 0.32 -3.74 -12.83
C LEU A 122 -0.23 -3.04 -14.09
N VAL A 123 -0.02 -1.73 -14.21
CA VAL A 123 -0.56 -0.93 -15.32
C VAL A 123 0.10 -1.31 -16.65
N ARG A 124 1.40 -1.61 -16.64
CA ARG A 124 2.08 -2.18 -17.81
C ARG A 124 1.43 -3.47 -18.27
N GLN A 125 1.11 -4.38 -17.34
CA GLN A 125 0.46 -5.66 -17.69
C GLN A 125 -0.98 -5.42 -18.17
N MET A 126 -1.76 -4.58 -17.50
CA MET A 126 -3.13 -4.23 -17.90
C MET A 126 -3.15 -3.63 -19.32
N THR A 127 -2.25 -2.71 -19.62
CA THR A 127 -2.13 -2.10 -20.95
C THR A 127 -1.75 -3.13 -22.01
N LYS A 128 -0.81 -4.02 -21.68
CA LYS A 128 -0.43 -5.12 -22.59
C LYS A 128 -1.60 -6.05 -22.88
N ASP A 129 -2.40 -6.39 -21.88
CA ASP A 129 -3.56 -7.27 -22.05
C ASP A 129 -4.67 -6.57 -22.84
N ARG A 130 -4.91 -5.27 -22.62
CA ARG A 130 -5.89 -4.48 -23.35
C ARG A 130 -5.56 -4.32 -24.83
N LEU A 131 -4.27 -4.21 -25.13
CA LEU A 131 -3.75 -4.00 -26.49
C LEU A 131 -3.28 -5.32 -27.14
N TYR A 132 -3.64 -6.46 -26.59
CA TYR A 132 -3.23 -7.76 -27.13
C TYR A 132 -3.61 -7.89 -28.61
N GLY A 133 -2.67 -8.31 -29.45
CA GLY A 133 -2.85 -8.39 -30.90
C GLY A 133 -2.79 -7.04 -31.66
N ARG A 134 -2.62 -5.90 -30.94
CA ARG A 134 -2.53 -4.54 -31.52
C ARG A 134 -1.19 -3.85 -31.25
N LEU A 135 -0.24 -4.56 -30.64
CA LEU A 135 1.08 -4.05 -30.26
C LEU A 135 2.10 -4.29 -31.37
N ASP A 136 2.04 -3.47 -32.41
CA ASP A 136 2.97 -3.48 -33.54
C ASP A 136 3.74 -2.15 -33.64
N GLY A 137 4.87 -2.14 -34.32
CA GLY A 137 5.67 -0.95 -34.59
C GLY A 137 5.91 -0.08 -33.35
N LYS A 138 5.53 1.20 -33.42
CA LYS A 138 5.68 2.18 -32.34
C LYS A 138 4.79 1.88 -31.10
N LYS A 139 3.69 1.11 -31.27
CA LYS A 139 2.75 0.80 -30.17
C LYS A 139 3.34 -0.19 -29.16
N LYS A 140 4.38 -0.93 -29.50
CA LYS A 140 5.05 -1.90 -28.59
C LYS A 140 5.58 -1.26 -27.29
N TYR A 141 5.82 0.05 -27.28
CA TYR A 141 6.32 0.79 -26.10
C TYR A 141 5.21 1.28 -25.17
N LEU A 142 3.97 1.34 -25.63
CA LEU A 142 2.83 1.88 -24.87
C LEU A 142 2.65 1.22 -23.49
N PRO A 143 2.75 -0.11 -23.34
CA PRO A 143 2.65 -0.72 -22.01
C PRO A 143 3.72 -0.24 -21.03
N SER A 144 4.96 -0.09 -21.50
CA SER A 144 6.05 0.39 -20.64
C SER A 144 5.88 1.87 -20.29
N LEU A 145 5.45 2.69 -21.24
CA LEU A 145 5.16 4.09 -21.00
C LEU A 145 4.02 4.25 -19.98
N ALA A 146 2.91 3.51 -20.16
CA ALA A 146 1.79 3.53 -19.20
C ALA A 146 2.22 3.09 -17.80
N GLY A 147 3.06 2.05 -17.72
CA GLY A 147 3.64 1.60 -16.45
C GLY A 147 4.51 2.67 -15.79
N ILE A 148 5.41 3.32 -16.54
CA ILE A 148 6.25 4.41 -16.03
C ILE A 148 5.38 5.55 -15.52
N THR A 149 4.37 5.96 -16.29
CA THR A 149 3.42 7.01 -15.88
C THR A 149 2.72 6.64 -14.57
N ALA A 150 2.28 5.38 -14.41
CA ALA A 150 1.65 4.92 -13.17
C ALA A 150 2.62 4.92 -11.98
N GLY A 151 3.85 4.44 -12.17
CA GLY A 151 4.88 4.48 -11.13
C GLY A 151 5.21 5.92 -10.70
N ILE A 152 5.36 6.83 -11.65
CA ILE A 152 5.57 8.26 -11.37
C ILE A 152 4.34 8.84 -10.63
N ALA A 153 3.12 8.53 -11.09
CA ALA A 153 1.91 9.07 -10.50
C ALA A 153 1.73 8.69 -9.02
N VAL A 154 2.14 7.48 -8.63
CA VAL A 154 1.99 7.02 -7.24
C VAL A 154 3.19 7.40 -6.37
N SER A 155 4.42 7.25 -6.86
CA SER A 155 5.62 7.40 -6.02
C SER A 155 6.23 8.81 -6.03
N ILE A 156 6.09 9.56 -7.14
CA ILE A 156 6.84 10.79 -7.38
C ILE A 156 5.90 12.00 -7.56
N ALA A 157 4.78 11.80 -8.25
CA ALA A 157 3.87 12.89 -8.51
C ALA A 157 3.14 13.31 -7.22
N GLY A 158 2.96 14.62 -7.10
CA GLY A 158 2.13 15.22 -6.06
C GLY A 158 0.94 15.94 -6.68
N ASN A 159 0.31 16.79 -5.91
CA ASN A 159 -0.63 17.75 -6.44
C ASN A 159 0.13 18.89 -7.17
N VAL A 160 -0.60 19.68 -7.95
CA VAL A 160 -0.02 20.76 -8.76
C VAL A 160 0.43 21.98 -7.92
N HIS A 161 0.22 21.98 -6.61
CA HIS A 161 0.48 23.12 -5.74
C HIS A 161 1.92 23.62 -5.84
N TYR A 162 2.90 22.70 -5.78
CA TYR A 162 4.31 23.06 -5.93
C TYR A 162 4.59 23.74 -7.27
N ILE A 163 4.06 23.19 -8.36
CA ILE A 163 4.27 23.75 -9.70
C ILE A 163 3.67 25.15 -9.78
N VAL A 164 2.45 25.36 -9.27
CA VAL A 164 1.78 26.66 -9.30
C VAL A 164 2.52 27.67 -8.43
N TYR A 165 2.74 27.38 -7.16
CA TYR A 165 3.23 28.37 -6.21
C TYR A 165 4.75 28.55 -6.21
N ARG A 166 5.53 27.54 -6.60
CA ARG A 166 7.00 27.63 -6.67
C ARG A 166 7.55 27.96 -8.05
N CYS A 167 6.83 27.61 -9.12
CA CYS A 167 7.33 27.80 -10.49
C CYS A 167 6.53 28.84 -11.25
N VAL A 168 5.20 28.69 -11.38
CA VAL A 168 4.37 29.51 -12.26
C VAL A 168 4.13 30.92 -11.70
N LEU A 169 3.70 31.04 -10.45
CA LEU A 169 3.41 32.34 -9.82
C LEU A 169 4.66 33.23 -9.67
N PRO A 170 5.83 32.74 -9.27
CA PRO A 170 7.07 33.55 -9.27
C PRO A 170 7.43 34.05 -10.65
N LEU A 171 7.26 33.23 -11.69
CA LEU A 171 7.52 33.65 -13.08
C LEU A 171 6.57 34.77 -13.53
N ILE A 172 5.25 34.62 -13.25
CA ILE A 172 4.25 35.65 -13.56
C ILE A 172 4.58 36.96 -12.83
N ARG A 173 4.89 36.90 -11.53
CA ARG A 173 5.25 38.09 -10.73
C ARG A 173 6.49 38.78 -11.26
N LYS A 174 7.52 38.01 -11.64
CA LYS A 174 8.72 38.54 -12.27
C LYS A 174 8.41 39.26 -13.58
N MET A 175 7.53 38.69 -14.41
CA MET A 175 7.07 39.33 -15.67
C MET A 175 6.28 40.61 -15.43
N GLN A 176 5.56 40.71 -14.33
CA GLN A 176 4.77 41.88 -13.93
C GLN A 176 5.57 42.93 -13.15
N GLY A 177 6.87 42.71 -12.90
CA GLY A 177 7.68 43.59 -12.07
C GLY A 177 7.25 43.65 -10.60
N ALA A 178 6.48 42.68 -10.12
CA ALA A 178 6.00 42.61 -8.75
C ALA A 178 7.09 42.08 -7.80
N ALA A 179 6.94 42.36 -6.49
CA ALA A 179 7.85 41.88 -5.46
C ALA A 179 7.98 40.34 -5.47
N GLU A 180 9.15 39.83 -5.13
CA GLU A 180 9.37 38.40 -5.00
C GLU A 180 8.39 37.79 -4.01
N ALA A 181 7.92 36.57 -4.32
CA ALA A 181 7.07 35.82 -3.43
C ALA A 181 7.87 35.35 -2.22
N ALA A 182 7.20 35.22 -1.08
CA ALA A 182 7.77 34.55 0.08
C ALA A 182 8.31 33.15 -0.30
N SER A 183 9.29 32.66 0.44
CA SER A 183 9.86 31.33 0.23
C SER A 183 8.75 30.27 0.29
N TYR A 184 8.72 29.36 -0.67
CA TYR A 184 7.76 28.29 -0.70
C TYR A 184 8.03 27.29 0.45
N TRP A 185 7.02 27.06 1.27
CA TRP A 185 7.06 26.03 2.30
C TRP A 185 6.33 24.78 1.81
N PHE A 186 7.08 23.66 1.64
CA PHE A 186 6.56 22.44 1.02
C PHE A 186 5.29 21.87 1.69
N PRO A 187 5.15 21.91 3.04
CA PRO A 187 3.92 21.47 3.70
C PRO A 187 2.62 22.19 3.29
N ASP A 188 2.71 23.41 2.73
CA ASP A 188 1.51 24.10 2.21
C ASP A 188 0.79 23.30 1.12
N ALA A 189 1.51 22.42 0.42
CA ALA A 189 0.92 21.52 -0.55
C ALA A 189 -0.16 20.57 0.02
N THR A 190 -0.21 20.42 1.33
CA THR A 190 -1.16 19.55 2.04
C THR A 190 -2.18 20.32 2.87
N ARG A 191 -2.03 21.67 2.97
CA ARG A 191 -2.79 22.53 3.88
C ARG A 191 -3.66 23.51 3.11
N TYR A 192 -4.76 23.06 2.55
CA TYR A 192 -5.72 23.94 1.87
C TYR A 192 -7.15 23.83 2.41
N ILE A 193 -7.61 22.73 2.93
CA ILE A 193 -8.91 22.69 3.61
C ILE A 193 -8.75 23.26 5.03
N GLY A 194 -9.58 24.25 5.35
CA GLY A 194 -9.54 24.98 6.62
C GLY A 194 -8.37 25.95 6.79
N TYR A 195 -7.43 25.99 5.85
CA TYR A 195 -6.29 26.92 5.87
C TYR A 195 -6.48 28.06 4.86
N ASN A 196 -7.16 27.82 3.76
CA ASN A 196 -7.47 28.84 2.77
C ASN A 196 -8.81 28.55 2.05
N PRO A 197 -9.92 29.23 2.41
CA PRO A 197 -10.05 30.21 3.50
C PRO A 197 -9.86 29.58 4.89
N VAL A 198 -9.50 30.40 5.85
CA VAL A 198 -9.26 29.93 7.24
C VAL A 198 -10.58 29.49 7.87
N ASN A 199 -10.62 28.25 8.32
CA ASN A 199 -11.71 27.67 9.11
C ASN A 199 -11.12 26.84 10.24
N ASP A 200 -11.17 27.35 11.46
CA ASP A 200 -10.54 26.71 12.61
C ASP A 200 -11.27 25.43 13.06
N SER A 201 -12.52 25.25 12.64
CA SER A 201 -13.31 24.06 12.97
C SER A 201 -13.11 22.87 12.02
N ASP A 202 -12.42 23.05 10.88
CA ASP A 202 -12.27 22.02 9.86
C ASP A 202 -10.90 22.12 9.15
N LYS A 203 -9.84 22.06 9.92
CA LYS A 203 -8.46 22.01 9.38
C LYS A 203 -8.06 20.57 9.15
N THR A 204 -7.72 20.22 7.91
CA THR A 204 -7.25 18.89 7.56
C THR A 204 -5.95 18.94 6.77
N ILE A 205 -5.09 17.94 6.97
CA ILE A 205 -3.85 17.75 6.22
C ILE A 205 -4.08 16.63 5.20
N HIS A 206 -3.93 16.95 3.91
CA HIS A 206 -4.15 16.01 2.80
C HIS A 206 -2.82 15.50 2.30
N GLU A 207 -2.27 14.52 2.98
CA GLU A 207 -1.03 13.88 2.58
C GLU A 207 -1.19 13.09 1.27
N PHE A 208 -0.11 13.01 0.52
CA PHE A 208 0.01 12.18 -0.68
C PHE A 208 1.36 11.46 -0.65
N PRO A 209 1.50 10.30 -1.31
CA PRO A 209 2.67 9.43 -1.12
C PRO A 209 4.01 10.14 -1.30
N CYS A 210 4.19 10.94 -2.34
CA CYS A 210 5.43 11.69 -2.55
C CYS A 210 5.74 12.65 -1.40
N TYR A 211 4.73 13.28 -0.82
CA TYR A 211 4.91 14.17 0.35
C TYR A 211 5.53 13.41 1.51
N SER A 212 4.93 12.28 1.89
CA SER A 212 5.41 11.45 3.00
C SER A 212 6.80 10.87 2.71
N PHE A 213 7.10 10.48 1.45
CA PHE A 213 8.44 9.99 1.09
C PHE A 213 9.51 11.08 1.18
N VAL A 214 9.20 12.32 0.80
CA VAL A 214 10.10 13.47 0.90
C VAL A 214 10.33 13.87 2.35
N LEU A 215 9.27 13.93 3.16
CA LEU A 215 9.40 14.18 4.60
C LEU A 215 10.12 13.03 5.30
N GLY A 216 9.95 11.82 4.82
CA GLY A 216 10.59 10.64 5.36
C GLY A 216 9.83 10.00 6.52
N ASP A 217 8.52 10.19 6.56
CA ASP A 217 7.64 9.58 7.53
C ASP A 217 7.41 8.11 7.21
N LEU A 218 7.24 7.29 8.25
CA LEU A 218 6.95 5.85 8.13
C LEU A 218 5.58 5.54 8.75
N HIS A 219 4.63 6.44 8.53
CA HIS A 219 3.28 6.32 9.04
C HIS A 219 2.57 5.04 8.54
N ALA A 220 1.58 4.62 9.28
CA ALA A 220 0.76 3.45 9.01
C ALA A 220 0.26 3.40 7.55
N HIS A 221 -0.38 4.47 7.06
CA HIS A 221 -0.88 4.56 5.70
C HIS A 221 0.22 4.59 4.65
N VAL A 222 1.39 5.17 4.95
CA VAL A 222 2.54 5.25 4.03
C VAL A 222 3.09 3.86 3.77
N VAL A 223 3.35 3.09 4.83
CA VAL A 223 3.86 1.72 4.69
C VAL A 223 2.87 0.84 3.96
N ASN A 224 1.57 1.05 4.18
CA ASN A 224 0.54 0.22 3.60
C ASN A 224 0.42 0.37 2.06
N VAL A 225 0.92 1.46 1.47
CA VAL A 225 0.91 1.66 0.00
C VAL A 225 1.49 0.47 -0.76
N MET A 226 2.57 -0.14 -0.26
CA MET A 226 3.15 -1.31 -0.92
C MET A 226 2.25 -2.55 -0.82
N PHE A 227 1.58 -2.76 0.30
CA PHE A 227 0.71 -3.92 0.51
C PHE A 227 -0.59 -3.82 -0.28
N VAL A 228 -1.21 -2.64 -0.34
CA VAL A 228 -2.44 -2.44 -1.12
C VAL A 228 -2.19 -2.56 -2.63
N THR A 229 -1.06 -2.05 -3.12
CA THR A 229 -0.70 -2.18 -4.54
C THR A 229 -0.33 -3.61 -4.91
N PHE A 230 0.30 -4.36 -4.00
CA PHE A 230 0.53 -5.79 -4.17
C PHE A 230 -0.79 -6.57 -4.22
N LEU A 231 -1.72 -6.34 -3.29
CA LEU A 231 -3.04 -6.96 -3.29
C LEU A 231 -3.79 -6.69 -4.61
N ALA A 232 -3.79 -5.46 -5.09
CA ALA A 232 -4.40 -5.10 -6.37
C ALA A 232 -3.79 -5.90 -7.55
N GLY A 233 -2.46 -6.04 -7.56
CA GLY A 233 -1.76 -6.85 -8.55
C GLY A 233 -2.13 -8.33 -8.49
N MET A 234 -2.22 -8.89 -7.28
CA MET A 234 -2.64 -10.27 -7.04
C MET A 234 -4.08 -10.52 -7.51
N LEU A 235 -5.00 -9.62 -7.17
CA LEU A 235 -6.40 -9.70 -7.59
C LEU A 235 -6.54 -9.63 -9.12
N TYR A 236 -5.78 -8.76 -9.76
CA TYR A 236 -5.74 -8.69 -11.23
C TYR A 236 -5.20 -9.98 -11.86
N ALA A 237 -4.12 -10.53 -11.31
CA ALA A 237 -3.55 -11.80 -11.78
C ALA A 237 -4.55 -12.95 -11.64
N TRP A 238 -5.31 -12.99 -10.56
CA TRP A 238 -6.37 -13.95 -10.32
C TRP A 238 -7.51 -13.81 -11.35
N LEU A 239 -8.04 -12.62 -11.59
CA LEU A 239 -9.05 -12.39 -12.61
C LEU A 239 -8.58 -12.84 -14.01
N LYS A 240 -7.33 -12.54 -14.32
CA LYS A 240 -6.72 -12.98 -15.60
C LYS A 240 -6.66 -14.50 -15.70
N MET A 241 -6.31 -15.18 -14.62
CA MET A 241 -6.28 -16.64 -14.56
C MET A 241 -7.69 -17.22 -14.74
N ILE A 242 -8.70 -16.68 -14.06
CA ILE A 242 -10.11 -17.09 -14.19
C ILE A 242 -10.59 -16.91 -15.64
N ARG A 243 -10.36 -15.75 -16.23
CA ARG A 243 -10.72 -15.50 -17.63
C ARG A 243 -10.07 -16.47 -18.61
N LYS A 244 -8.84 -16.90 -18.36
CA LYS A 244 -8.14 -17.88 -19.19
C LYS A 244 -8.70 -19.30 -19.02
N ARG A 245 -9.17 -19.65 -17.80
CA ARG A 245 -9.75 -20.97 -17.52
C ARG A 245 -11.17 -21.11 -18.09
N GLY A 246 -11.91 -20.00 -18.16
CA GLY A 246 -13.32 -19.99 -18.55
C GLY A 246 -14.25 -20.58 -17.49
N PRO A 247 -15.49 -20.92 -17.91
CA PRO A 247 -16.52 -21.44 -17.00
C PRO A 247 -16.13 -22.77 -16.34
N GLU A 248 -16.63 -22.98 -15.13
CA GLU A 248 -16.44 -24.23 -14.41
C GLU A 248 -17.36 -25.34 -14.90
N PRO A 249 -16.89 -26.61 -14.87
CA PRO A 249 -17.70 -27.77 -15.23
C PRO A 249 -18.97 -27.85 -14.38
N GLU A 250 -20.07 -28.23 -15.00
CA GLU A 250 -21.39 -28.25 -14.36
C GLU A 250 -21.54 -29.38 -13.35
N LYS A 251 -20.99 -30.53 -13.66
CA LYS A 251 -21.08 -31.75 -12.83
C LYS A 251 -19.86 -31.84 -11.90
N GLN A 252 -20.09 -31.55 -10.64
CA GLN A 252 -19.10 -31.73 -9.59
C GLN A 252 -19.81 -32.19 -8.31
N GLU A 253 -19.20 -33.09 -7.56
CA GLU A 253 -19.70 -33.50 -6.25
C GLU A 253 -19.80 -32.28 -5.33
N ARG A 254 -20.92 -32.15 -4.60
CA ARG A 254 -21.24 -30.96 -3.79
C ARG A 254 -20.19 -30.65 -2.72
N SER A 255 -19.69 -31.68 -2.07
CA SER A 255 -18.65 -31.56 -1.03
C SER A 255 -17.33 -31.03 -1.62
N VAL A 256 -16.88 -31.64 -2.71
CA VAL A 256 -15.65 -31.23 -3.43
C VAL A 256 -15.78 -29.82 -4.00
N PHE A 257 -16.97 -29.47 -4.49
CA PHE A 257 -17.23 -28.11 -4.98
C PHE A 257 -16.98 -27.05 -3.88
N TRP A 258 -17.65 -27.19 -2.70
CA TRP A 258 -17.52 -26.21 -1.63
C TRP A 258 -16.10 -26.16 -1.05
N LEU A 259 -15.47 -27.31 -0.85
CA LEU A 259 -14.09 -27.36 -0.38
C LEU A 259 -13.13 -26.57 -1.30
N ARG A 260 -13.32 -26.71 -2.62
CA ARG A 260 -12.53 -25.95 -3.61
C ARG A 260 -12.81 -24.45 -3.57
N GLN A 261 -14.05 -24.02 -3.25
CA GLN A 261 -14.35 -22.60 -3.09
C GLN A 261 -13.62 -22.01 -1.87
N LEU A 262 -13.68 -22.70 -0.74
CA LEU A 262 -13.09 -22.28 0.53
C LEU A 262 -11.55 -22.36 0.54
N LEU A 263 -10.97 -23.32 -0.16
CA LEU A 263 -9.50 -23.47 -0.23
C LEU A 263 -8.88 -22.75 -1.44
N MET A 264 -9.53 -21.74 -1.98
CA MET A 264 -8.95 -20.95 -3.06
C MET A 264 -7.75 -20.13 -2.56
N PRO A 265 -6.52 -20.36 -3.06
CA PRO A 265 -5.35 -19.67 -2.55
C PRO A 265 -5.45 -18.14 -2.59
N HIS A 266 -6.13 -17.60 -3.60
CA HIS A 266 -6.32 -16.15 -3.74
C HIS A 266 -7.30 -15.59 -2.70
N ILE A 267 -8.34 -16.35 -2.31
CA ILE A 267 -9.26 -15.97 -1.22
C ILE A 267 -8.51 -16.00 0.11
N LEU A 268 -7.81 -17.09 0.41
CA LEU A 268 -7.03 -17.23 1.63
C LEU A 268 -5.97 -16.11 1.76
N LEU A 269 -5.25 -15.85 0.68
CA LEU A 269 -4.22 -14.81 0.67
C LEU A 269 -4.83 -13.41 0.80
N ALA A 270 -5.94 -13.11 0.13
CA ALA A 270 -6.67 -11.85 0.30
C ALA A 270 -7.15 -11.66 1.74
N SER A 271 -7.63 -12.73 2.40
CA SER A 271 -8.03 -12.70 3.80
C SER A 271 -6.87 -12.33 4.72
N VAL A 272 -5.68 -12.88 4.46
CA VAL A 272 -4.46 -12.54 5.23
C VAL A 272 -4.11 -11.05 5.05
N PHE A 273 -4.10 -10.54 3.82
CA PHE A 273 -3.80 -9.12 3.58
C PHE A 273 -4.84 -8.19 4.20
N LEU A 274 -6.13 -8.52 4.06
CA LEU A 274 -7.20 -7.72 4.68
C LEU A 274 -7.14 -7.75 6.21
N GLY A 275 -6.78 -8.89 6.81
CA GLY A 275 -6.48 -8.96 8.24
C GLY A 275 -5.30 -8.05 8.62
N MET A 276 -4.21 -8.12 7.87
CA MET A 276 -3.04 -7.25 8.09
C MET A 276 -3.40 -5.76 7.98
N PHE A 277 -4.30 -5.36 7.09
CA PHE A 277 -4.69 -3.95 6.94
C PHE A 277 -5.36 -3.39 8.19
N GLN A 278 -6.06 -4.19 8.97
CA GLN A 278 -6.61 -3.75 10.26
C GLN A 278 -5.51 -3.40 11.27
N TRP A 279 -4.31 -3.96 11.12
CA TRP A 279 -3.15 -3.70 11.96
C TRP A 279 -2.19 -2.65 11.38
N THR A 280 -2.17 -2.51 10.06
CA THR A 280 -1.28 -1.57 9.36
C THR A 280 -1.95 -0.24 9.05
N ASN A 281 -3.20 -0.25 8.58
CA ASN A 281 -4.04 0.93 8.34
C ASN A 281 -5.50 0.52 8.18
N TYR A 282 -6.32 0.72 9.21
CA TYR A 282 -7.68 0.22 9.26
C TYR A 282 -8.58 0.66 8.08
N TRP A 283 -8.40 1.89 7.57
CA TRP A 283 -9.17 2.39 6.44
C TRP A 283 -8.94 1.58 5.17
N ASP A 284 -7.74 1.06 4.96
CA ASP A 284 -7.43 0.21 3.82
C ASP A 284 -8.16 -1.15 3.92
N PHE A 285 -8.41 -1.66 5.14
CA PHE A 285 -9.25 -2.85 5.29
C PHE A 285 -10.63 -2.63 4.68
N VAL A 286 -11.32 -1.55 5.04
CA VAL A 286 -12.68 -1.25 4.55
C VAL A 286 -12.69 -1.08 3.03
N ILE A 287 -11.78 -0.25 2.51
CA ILE A 287 -11.70 0.06 1.07
C ILE A 287 -11.39 -1.21 0.27
N TYR A 288 -10.36 -1.94 0.65
CA TYR A 288 -9.91 -3.11 -0.11
C TYR A 288 -10.77 -4.35 0.13
N PHE A 289 -11.56 -4.40 1.21
CA PHE A 289 -12.61 -5.39 1.34
C PHE A 289 -13.68 -5.22 0.24
N VAL A 290 -14.12 -3.99 0.00
CA VAL A 290 -15.06 -3.69 -1.09
C VAL A 290 -14.45 -4.00 -2.47
N VAL A 291 -13.20 -3.61 -2.70
CA VAL A 291 -12.47 -3.91 -3.95
C VAL A 291 -12.35 -5.42 -4.16
N THR A 292 -11.94 -6.14 -3.12
CA THR A 292 -11.80 -7.62 -3.18
C THR A 292 -13.15 -8.29 -3.43
N GLY A 293 -14.22 -7.85 -2.74
CA GLY A 293 -15.58 -8.33 -2.94
C GLY A 293 -16.06 -8.12 -4.38
N GLY A 294 -15.79 -6.96 -4.97
CA GLY A 294 -16.07 -6.68 -6.37
C GLY A 294 -15.32 -7.61 -7.33
N VAL A 295 -14.05 -7.87 -7.06
CA VAL A 295 -13.22 -8.80 -7.86
C VAL A 295 -13.72 -10.24 -7.71
N VAL A 296 -14.09 -10.67 -6.50
CA VAL A 296 -14.69 -12.00 -6.24
C VAL A 296 -16.00 -12.16 -7.01
N LEU A 297 -16.87 -11.16 -6.98
CA LEU A 297 -18.12 -11.18 -7.74
C LEU A 297 -17.88 -11.32 -9.24
N ILE A 298 -16.97 -10.50 -9.81
CA ILE A 298 -16.62 -10.57 -11.23
C ILE A 298 -16.02 -11.94 -11.59
N ALA A 299 -15.15 -12.49 -10.74
CA ALA A 299 -14.58 -13.81 -10.93
C ALA A 299 -15.68 -14.89 -10.96
N ASN A 300 -16.65 -14.82 -10.06
CA ASN A 300 -17.76 -15.78 -10.01
C ASN A 300 -18.76 -15.62 -11.16
N ILE A 301 -18.98 -14.40 -11.66
CA ILE A 301 -19.75 -14.15 -12.90
C ILE A 301 -19.09 -14.89 -14.07
N ILE A 302 -17.78 -14.79 -14.23
CA ILE A 302 -17.05 -15.47 -15.32
C ILE A 302 -17.08 -17.01 -15.15
N ARG A 303 -16.97 -17.49 -13.91
CA ARG A 303 -16.91 -18.93 -13.61
C ARG A 303 -18.25 -19.66 -13.77
N PHE A 304 -19.35 -18.98 -13.45
CA PHE A 304 -20.68 -19.62 -13.36
C PHE A 304 -21.70 -19.08 -14.36
N GLU A 305 -21.28 -18.53 -15.44
CA GLU A 305 -22.07 -17.94 -16.54
C GLU A 305 -23.61 -18.17 -16.47
N GLY A 306 -24.37 -17.08 -16.26
CA GLY A 306 -25.83 -17.12 -16.23
C GLY A 306 -26.49 -17.78 -14.98
N LYS A 307 -25.72 -18.41 -14.07
CA LYS A 307 -26.26 -19.08 -12.88
C LYS A 307 -26.31 -18.14 -11.69
N ILE A 308 -27.19 -17.15 -11.71
CA ILE A 308 -27.27 -16.04 -10.75
C ILE A 308 -27.27 -16.53 -9.30
N ILE A 309 -28.08 -17.52 -8.96
CA ILE A 309 -28.17 -18.07 -7.59
C ILE A 309 -26.81 -18.63 -7.14
N ARG A 310 -26.10 -19.33 -8.02
CA ARG A 310 -24.77 -19.89 -7.73
C ARG A 310 -23.72 -18.82 -7.58
N ILE A 311 -23.76 -17.79 -8.44
CA ILE A 311 -22.89 -16.61 -8.36
C ILE A 311 -23.04 -15.94 -7.00
N LEU A 312 -24.26 -15.61 -6.61
CA LEU A 312 -24.54 -14.94 -5.34
C LEU A 312 -24.16 -15.79 -4.14
N ALA A 313 -24.57 -17.08 -4.12
CA ALA A 313 -24.26 -17.98 -3.03
C ALA A 313 -22.76 -18.14 -2.79
N VAL A 314 -21.96 -18.38 -3.86
CA VAL A 314 -20.52 -18.54 -3.73
C VAL A 314 -19.86 -17.20 -3.34
N THR A 315 -20.30 -16.08 -3.90
CA THR A 315 -19.76 -14.76 -3.55
C THR A 315 -20.02 -14.42 -2.08
N ILE A 316 -21.22 -14.69 -1.55
CA ILE A 316 -21.55 -14.46 -0.15
C ILE A 316 -20.69 -15.35 0.76
N VAL A 317 -20.61 -16.65 0.45
CA VAL A 317 -19.78 -17.58 1.25
C VAL A 317 -18.32 -17.13 1.28
N GLN A 318 -17.75 -16.75 0.15
CA GLN A 318 -16.37 -16.26 0.08
C GLN A 318 -16.18 -14.91 0.78
N ALA A 319 -17.17 -14.01 0.74
CA ALA A 319 -17.13 -12.76 1.49
C ALA A 319 -17.14 -13.00 3.01
N VAL A 320 -18.00 -13.91 3.49
CA VAL A 320 -18.04 -14.32 4.90
C VAL A 320 -16.73 -14.99 5.33
N GLU A 321 -16.19 -15.85 4.48
CA GLU A 321 -14.88 -16.49 4.71
C GLU A 321 -13.77 -15.45 4.82
N ILE A 322 -13.70 -14.48 3.89
CA ILE A 322 -12.70 -13.40 3.91
C ILE A 322 -12.79 -12.61 5.22
N ILE A 323 -13.99 -12.22 5.64
CA ILE A 323 -14.20 -11.52 6.90
C ILE A 323 -13.73 -12.39 8.07
N GLY A 324 -14.21 -13.63 8.17
CA GLY A 324 -13.89 -14.52 9.28
C GLY A 324 -12.38 -14.78 9.40
N LEU A 325 -11.72 -15.10 8.28
CA LEU A 325 -10.28 -15.35 8.27
C LEU A 325 -9.48 -14.07 8.53
N SER A 326 -9.91 -12.90 8.02
CA SER A 326 -9.22 -11.65 8.30
C SER A 326 -9.23 -11.30 9.78
N TYR A 327 -10.37 -11.52 10.47
CA TYR A 327 -10.44 -11.34 11.92
C TYR A 327 -9.63 -12.38 12.70
N LEU A 328 -9.56 -13.63 12.24
CA LEU A 328 -8.71 -14.65 12.87
C LEU A 328 -7.22 -14.28 12.76
N VAL A 329 -6.77 -13.79 11.59
CA VAL A 329 -5.37 -13.37 11.38
C VAL A 329 -4.99 -12.24 12.33
N ILE A 330 -5.89 -11.29 12.56
CA ILE A 330 -5.60 -10.10 13.36
C ILE A 330 -6.02 -10.21 14.83
N LEU A 331 -6.60 -11.33 15.23
CA LEU A 331 -7.12 -11.53 16.58
C LEU A 331 -6.14 -11.15 17.71
N PRO A 332 -4.84 -11.51 17.65
CA PRO A 332 -3.89 -11.13 18.69
C PRO A 332 -3.73 -9.60 18.85
N PHE A 333 -3.85 -8.86 17.77
CA PHE A 333 -3.82 -7.40 17.80
C PHE A 333 -5.13 -6.84 18.36
N THR A 334 -6.26 -7.28 17.83
CA THR A 334 -7.60 -6.77 18.20
C THR A 334 -7.90 -6.95 19.69
N LEU A 335 -7.44 -8.04 20.29
CA LEU A 335 -7.61 -8.30 21.74
C LEU A 335 -6.83 -7.34 22.65
N LYS A 336 -5.91 -6.55 22.09
CA LYS A 336 -5.01 -5.63 22.83
C LYS A 336 -5.14 -4.18 22.36
N PHE A 337 -5.95 -3.94 21.34
CA PHE A 337 -6.12 -2.62 20.75
C PHE A 337 -7.41 -1.97 21.26
N ASP A 338 -7.25 -0.82 21.91
CA ASP A 338 -8.38 0.00 22.35
C ASP A 338 -8.74 1.00 21.25
N THR A 339 -9.96 0.89 20.73
CA THR A 339 -10.45 1.83 19.71
C THR A 339 -10.74 3.18 20.32
N MET A 340 -10.12 4.24 19.81
CA MET A 340 -10.39 5.61 20.26
C MET A 340 -11.79 6.11 19.88
N VAL A 341 -12.40 5.53 18.84
CA VAL A 341 -13.74 5.87 18.36
C VAL A 341 -14.72 4.75 18.71
N GLN A 342 -15.55 4.98 19.72
CA GLN A 342 -16.60 4.08 20.15
C GLN A 342 -17.96 4.60 19.63
N GLY A 343 -18.30 4.33 18.37
CA GLY A 343 -19.61 4.65 17.81
C GLY A 343 -19.57 5.16 16.37
N ALA A 344 -20.74 5.21 15.72
CA ALA A 344 -20.90 5.87 14.44
C ALA A 344 -20.83 7.39 14.65
N VAL A 345 -19.68 8.00 14.37
CA VAL A 345 -19.52 9.45 14.40
C VAL A 345 -20.07 10.00 13.09
N SER A 346 -20.95 11.01 13.17
CA SER A 346 -21.37 11.78 12.00
C SER A 346 -20.13 12.49 11.42
N TYR A 347 -19.80 12.19 10.17
CA TYR A 347 -18.57 12.62 9.49
C TYR A 347 -18.38 14.12 9.30
N THR A 348 -19.28 14.95 9.79
CA THR A 348 -19.16 16.41 9.69
C THR A 348 -18.03 17.00 10.51
N HIS A 349 -17.43 16.25 11.47
CA HIS A 349 -16.39 16.76 12.39
C HIS A 349 -15.30 15.74 12.75
N LEU A 350 -14.98 14.77 11.90
CA LEU A 350 -13.79 13.95 12.11
C LEU A 350 -12.55 14.78 11.78
N ARG A 351 -11.97 15.37 12.79
CA ARG A 351 -10.60 15.90 12.74
C ARG A 351 -9.65 14.72 12.60
N ALA A 352 -9.03 14.60 11.46
CA ALA A 352 -8.12 13.49 11.18
C ALA A 352 -6.83 13.52 12.03
N HIS A 353 -6.54 14.65 12.72
CA HIS A 353 -5.36 14.86 13.55
C HIS A 353 -5.63 15.88 14.67
N GLU A 354 -6.44 15.50 15.64
CA GLU A 354 -6.62 16.31 16.87
C GLU A 354 -5.51 16.10 17.91
N THR A 355 -4.43 15.39 17.61
CA THR A 355 -3.54 14.90 18.64
C THR A 355 -2.32 15.78 18.95
N GLU A 356 -1.99 16.79 18.14
CA GLU A 356 -0.80 17.61 18.43
C GLU A 356 -1.08 19.05 18.91
N ALA A 357 -2.25 19.61 18.65
CA ALA A 357 -2.53 20.99 19.05
C ALA A 357 -3.18 21.14 20.43
N ASP A 358 -3.79 20.08 20.97
CA ASP A 358 -4.53 20.11 22.23
C ASP A 358 -3.79 19.43 23.41
N LEU A 359 -2.54 19.01 23.21
CA LEU A 359 -1.68 18.40 24.24
C LEU A 359 -0.45 19.26 24.63
N VAL A 360 -0.48 20.58 24.34
CA VAL A 360 0.52 21.52 24.86
C VAL A 360 -0.15 22.51 25.79
#